data_d0eae6aa9789f600352da6da94bbd2b6
#
_entry.id   d0eae6aa9789f600352da6da94bbd2b6
#
_cell.length_a   1.000
_cell.length_b   1.000
_cell.length_c   1.000
_cell.angle_alpha   90.00
_cell.angle_beta   90.00
_cell.angle_gamma   90.00
#
_symmetry.space_group_name_H-M   'P 1'
#
loop_
_entity.id
_entity.type
_entity.pdbx_description
1 polymer ?
#
loop_
_entity_poly.entity_id
_entity_poly.type
_entity_poly.pdbx_seq_one_letter_code
_entity_poly.pdbx_strand_id
1 'polypeptide(L)'
;MKFSQFLKSKGAIGSIFMGVFYAIAMLGIFLPGYTALPGNMDDLKIAIVNDDAGQYGAQISSQFTESLPFKTIKTDVSNKKAMDELEHNKLALVVHIPEEFSANVQSGKVSASIDFTVNEASATMVSSAMSSVVGEINKQLSANFSEQTAKGVLMNFNVPEEQATAMATQIENSYVGNYVVINDVPDGMHNNMLPMFLTMAGYVGAMIASMQLVASFKANRGKASKTKLFMFVQLTALLIAVLSTVVALTIAFSVADVDLSLLLPVAAQQILMYMAAFNVCAIMVFLVGEGGMVLNIPILLMQTIANGATMPRDMMYTPYDWFGRITPMYYSVQAYLAQMFGSISPAPFLWGLAGVFAGAMMINIVIVRFVHKSVPVTKETILPVEVKNTAEITA
;
A
#
# COMPACT_ATOMS: atom_id res chain seq x y z
N MET A 1 -9.35 36.43 -34.93
CA MET A 1 -10.08 35.74 -33.85
C MET A 1 -9.99 36.64 -32.60
N LYS A 2 -11.12 37.02 -31.98
CA LYS A 2 -11.11 37.74 -30.69
C LYS A 2 -10.93 36.73 -29.57
N PHE A 3 -10.38 37.15 -28.43
CA PHE A 3 -10.16 36.27 -27.25
C PHE A 3 -11.45 35.58 -26.80
N SER A 4 -12.60 36.27 -26.85
CA SER A 4 -13.91 35.65 -26.55
C SER A 4 -14.31 34.53 -27.51
N GLN A 5 -13.82 34.52 -28.73
CA GLN A 5 -14.04 33.42 -29.71
C GLN A 5 -13.12 32.22 -29.34
N PHE A 6 -11.91 32.49 -28.88
CA PHE A 6 -11.00 31.43 -28.40
C PHE A 6 -11.57 30.70 -27.20
N LEU A 7 -12.10 31.44 -26.21
CA LEU A 7 -12.71 30.85 -25.01
C LEU A 7 -13.92 29.93 -25.31
N LYS A 8 -14.59 30.15 -26.45
CA LYS A 8 -15.71 29.32 -26.91
C LYS A 8 -15.28 28.09 -27.70
N SER A 9 -13.99 27.89 -27.91
CA SER A 9 -13.48 26.70 -28.62
C SER A 9 -13.65 25.44 -27.75
N LYS A 10 -13.93 24.30 -28.38
CA LYS A 10 -14.10 22.99 -27.68
C LYS A 10 -12.90 22.67 -26.77
N GLY A 11 -11.69 22.98 -27.25
CA GLY A 11 -10.47 22.73 -26.45
C GLY A 11 -10.36 23.62 -25.22
N ALA A 12 -10.70 24.92 -25.32
CA ALA A 12 -10.68 25.82 -24.18
C ALA A 12 -11.74 25.43 -23.13
N ILE A 13 -12.96 25.12 -23.56
CA ILE A 13 -14.05 24.66 -22.66
C ILE A 13 -13.64 23.36 -21.98
N GLY A 14 -13.11 22.39 -22.74
CA GLY A 14 -12.66 21.12 -22.21
C GLY A 14 -11.51 21.28 -21.18
N SER A 15 -10.56 22.16 -21.46
CA SER A 15 -9.44 22.44 -20.52
C SER A 15 -9.93 23.09 -19.23
N ILE A 16 -10.86 24.05 -19.31
CA ILE A 16 -11.44 24.69 -18.12
C ILE A 16 -12.23 23.66 -17.32
N PHE A 17 -13.09 22.86 -17.99
CA PHE A 17 -13.85 21.81 -17.31
C PHE A 17 -12.93 20.82 -16.60
N MET A 18 -11.90 20.30 -17.26
CA MET A 18 -10.96 19.33 -16.68
C MET A 18 -10.19 19.93 -15.51
N GLY A 19 -9.73 21.19 -15.59
CA GLY A 19 -9.04 21.84 -14.50
C GLY A 19 -9.91 21.98 -13.25
N VAL A 20 -11.15 22.43 -13.41
CA VAL A 20 -12.10 22.57 -12.29
C VAL A 20 -12.49 21.19 -11.75
N PHE A 21 -12.83 20.25 -12.63
CA PHE A 21 -13.20 18.89 -12.23
C PHE A 21 -12.08 18.18 -11.45
N TYR A 22 -10.85 18.27 -11.93
CA TYR A 22 -9.70 17.64 -11.26
C TYR A 22 -9.44 18.26 -9.88
N ALA A 23 -9.56 19.60 -9.75
CA ALA A 23 -9.41 20.28 -8.48
C ALA A 23 -10.47 19.81 -7.46
N ILE A 24 -11.75 19.73 -7.90
CA ILE A 24 -12.84 19.22 -7.05
C ILE A 24 -12.61 17.77 -6.68
N ALA A 25 -12.28 16.90 -7.66
CA ALA A 25 -12.05 15.47 -7.42
C ALA A 25 -10.86 15.25 -6.47
N MET A 26 -9.76 15.97 -6.69
CA MET A 26 -8.57 15.88 -5.83
C MET A 26 -8.90 16.28 -4.40
N LEU A 27 -9.43 17.47 -4.18
CA LEU A 27 -9.75 17.96 -2.84
C LEU A 27 -10.86 17.13 -2.18
N GLY A 28 -11.91 16.78 -2.93
CA GLY A 28 -13.05 16.02 -2.40
C GLY A 28 -12.74 14.55 -2.08
N ILE A 29 -11.68 13.97 -2.65
CA ILE A 29 -11.28 12.57 -2.41
C ILE A 29 -10.10 12.49 -1.45
N PHE A 30 -9.04 13.27 -1.68
CA PHE A 30 -7.84 13.20 -0.83
C PHE A 30 -8.09 13.75 0.57
N LEU A 31 -8.67 14.95 0.69
CA LEU A 31 -8.89 15.56 2.01
C LEU A 31 -9.68 14.66 2.95
N PRO A 32 -10.90 14.17 2.61
CA PRO A 32 -11.64 13.28 3.49
C PRO A 32 -10.90 11.98 3.79
N GLY A 33 -10.17 11.41 2.80
CA GLY A 33 -9.40 10.17 2.98
C GLY A 33 -8.29 10.32 4.01
N TYR A 34 -7.56 11.44 3.95
CA TYR A 34 -6.45 11.70 4.87
C TYR A 34 -6.88 12.27 6.23
N THR A 35 -8.14 12.74 6.41
CA THR A 35 -8.63 13.13 7.75
C THR A 35 -8.77 11.96 8.72
N ALA A 36 -8.75 10.72 8.22
CA ALA A 36 -8.63 9.54 9.06
C ALA A 36 -7.32 9.51 9.88
N LEU A 37 -6.36 10.34 9.54
CA LEU A 37 -5.05 10.50 10.17
C LEU A 37 -4.95 11.82 10.96
N PRO A 38 -4.57 11.83 12.23
CA PRO A 38 -4.33 10.71 13.16
C PRO A 38 -5.61 10.19 13.82
N GLY A 39 -6.79 10.72 13.46
CA GLY A 39 -8.04 10.53 14.20
C GLY A 39 -8.47 9.08 14.44
N ASN A 40 -8.08 8.14 13.59
CA ASN A 40 -8.43 6.71 13.73
C ASN A 40 -7.22 5.85 14.16
N MET A 41 -6.18 6.43 14.74
CA MET A 41 -5.05 5.66 15.26
C MET A 41 -5.45 4.76 16.44
N ASP A 42 -6.46 5.16 17.20
CA ASP A 42 -7.06 4.38 18.29
C ASP A 42 -7.82 3.13 17.83
N ASP A 43 -8.15 3.01 16.53
CA ASP A 43 -8.73 1.81 15.93
C ASP A 43 -7.69 0.70 15.64
N LEU A 44 -6.39 1.01 15.73
CA LEU A 44 -5.32 0.01 15.66
C LEU A 44 -5.43 -0.96 16.83
N LYS A 45 -5.22 -2.24 16.53
CA LYS A 45 -5.29 -3.31 17.54
C LYS A 45 -3.90 -3.61 18.06
N ILE A 46 -3.75 -3.73 19.36
CA ILE A 46 -2.52 -4.12 20.01
C ILE A 46 -2.74 -5.34 20.89
N ALA A 47 -1.66 -6.01 21.28
CA ALA A 47 -1.70 -7.05 22.31
C ALA A 47 -0.75 -6.72 23.45
N ILE A 48 -1.16 -7.02 24.68
CA ILE A 48 -0.32 -7.02 25.88
C ILE A 48 -0.28 -8.46 26.39
N VAL A 49 0.90 -9.06 26.31
CA VAL A 49 1.15 -10.43 26.76
C VAL A 49 1.96 -10.34 28.04
N ASN A 50 1.37 -10.78 29.14
CA ASN A 50 2.05 -10.83 30.42
C ASN A 50 2.32 -12.29 30.78
N ASP A 51 3.58 -12.71 30.65
CA ASP A 51 4.06 -14.02 31.08
C ASP A 51 4.65 -13.99 32.52
N ASP A 52 4.79 -12.77 33.10
CA ASP A 52 5.27 -12.60 34.48
C ASP A 52 4.19 -12.94 35.51
N ALA A 53 4.48 -13.86 36.41
CA ALA A 53 3.59 -14.25 37.51
C ALA A 53 3.63 -13.30 38.70
N GLY A 54 4.53 -12.31 38.69
CA GLY A 54 4.74 -11.39 39.78
C GLY A 54 3.83 -10.17 39.78
N GLN A 55 3.86 -9.42 40.88
CA GLN A 55 2.97 -8.28 41.06
C GLN A 55 3.27 -7.11 40.08
N TYR A 56 4.56 -6.88 39.74
CA TYR A 56 4.95 -5.76 38.90
C TYR A 56 4.46 -5.94 37.46
N GLY A 57 4.55 -7.16 36.90
CA GLY A 57 4.04 -7.46 35.55
C GLY A 57 2.53 -7.29 35.48
N ALA A 58 1.79 -7.77 36.46
CA ALA A 58 0.34 -7.59 36.53
C ALA A 58 -0.06 -6.10 36.63
N GLN A 59 0.65 -5.31 37.44
CA GLN A 59 0.40 -3.87 37.59
C GLN A 59 0.66 -3.11 36.29
N ILE A 60 1.78 -3.38 35.61
CA ILE A 60 2.11 -2.72 34.33
C ILE A 60 1.13 -3.13 33.24
N SER A 61 0.76 -4.40 33.14
CA SER A 61 -0.22 -4.88 32.19
C SER A 61 -1.58 -4.18 32.37
N SER A 62 -2.04 -4.04 33.61
CA SER A 62 -3.28 -3.29 33.91
C SER A 62 -3.16 -1.82 33.55
N GLN A 63 -2.04 -1.17 33.93
CA GLN A 63 -1.78 0.23 33.63
C GLN A 63 -1.79 0.48 32.11
N PHE A 64 -1.14 -0.36 31.32
CA PHE A 64 -1.16 -0.23 29.86
C PHE A 64 -2.56 -0.44 29.27
N THR A 65 -3.32 -1.40 29.80
CA THR A 65 -4.69 -1.65 29.35
C THR A 65 -5.60 -0.45 29.59
N GLU A 66 -5.37 0.30 30.68
CA GLU A 66 -6.18 1.46 31.05
C GLU A 66 -5.71 2.77 30.40
N SER A 67 -4.38 2.92 30.20
CA SER A 67 -3.78 4.21 29.78
C SER A 67 -3.50 4.33 28.30
N LEU A 68 -3.33 3.23 27.56
CA LEU A 68 -3.02 3.30 26.15
C LEU A 68 -4.26 3.67 25.32
N PRO A 69 -4.12 4.57 24.33
CA PRO A 69 -5.26 5.14 23.61
C PRO A 69 -5.74 4.23 22.46
N PHE A 70 -5.89 2.92 22.72
CA PHE A 70 -6.36 1.97 21.71
C PHE A 70 -7.70 1.36 22.11
N LYS A 71 -8.66 1.34 21.19
CA LYS A 71 -10.00 0.77 21.43
C LYS A 71 -9.98 -0.74 21.59
N THR A 72 -8.99 -1.42 21.03
CA THR A 72 -8.87 -2.88 21.09
C THR A 72 -7.49 -3.27 21.60
N ILE A 73 -7.44 -3.70 22.85
CA ILE A 73 -6.25 -4.24 23.51
C ILE A 73 -6.54 -5.70 23.83
N LYS A 74 -5.79 -6.64 23.26
CA LYS A 74 -5.90 -8.07 23.54
C LYS A 74 -4.97 -8.45 24.68
N THR A 75 -5.52 -9.00 25.76
CA THR A 75 -4.75 -9.47 26.91
C THR A 75 -4.78 -10.99 27.05
N ASP A 76 -5.80 -11.65 26.48
CA ASP A 76 -6.01 -13.10 26.59
C ASP A 76 -5.41 -13.86 25.37
N VAL A 77 -4.16 -13.58 25.06
CA VAL A 77 -3.47 -14.18 23.92
C VAL A 77 -2.05 -14.59 24.29
N SER A 78 -1.62 -15.80 23.90
CA SER A 78 -0.24 -16.24 24.10
C SER A 78 0.74 -15.45 23.22
N ASN A 79 2.00 -15.29 23.65
CA ASN A 79 3.03 -14.57 22.89
C ASN A 79 3.16 -15.11 21.45
N LYS A 80 3.20 -16.43 21.29
CA LYS A 80 3.27 -17.07 19.95
C LYS A 80 2.11 -16.66 19.03
N LYS A 81 0.89 -16.60 19.56
CA LYS A 81 -0.29 -16.20 18.78
C LYS A 81 -0.29 -14.70 18.51
N ALA A 82 0.13 -13.88 19.46
CA ALA A 82 0.26 -12.43 19.27
C ALA A 82 1.29 -12.11 18.18
N MET A 83 2.43 -12.80 18.18
CA MET A 83 3.45 -12.64 17.14
C MET A 83 2.94 -13.08 15.74
N ASP A 84 2.24 -14.20 15.64
CA ASP A 84 1.59 -14.61 14.38
C ASP A 84 0.59 -13.57 13.88
N GLU A 85 -0.25 -13.03 14.76
CA GLU A 85 -1.19 -11.97 14.41
C GLU A 85 -0.49 -10.65 14.02
N LEU A 86 0.66 -10.32 14.62
CA LEU A 86 1.49 -9.17 14.26
C LEU A 86 2.11 -9.35 12.87
N GLU A 87 2.68 -10.51 12.56
CA GLU A 87 3.23 -10.83 11.24
C GLU A 87 2.16 -10.74 10.14
N HIS A 88 0.92 -11.12 10.44
CA HIS A 88 -0.21 -11.02 9.53
C HIS A 88 -0.89 -9.63 9.50
N ASN A 89 -0.28 -8.61 10.12
CA ASN A 89 -0.82 -7.25 10.22
C ASN A 89 -2.23 -7.16 10.84
N LYS A 90 -2.56 -8.10 11.74
CA LYS A 90 -3.81 -8.07 12.53
C LYS A 90 -3.63 -7.31 13.84
N LEU A 91 -2.39 -7.10 14.26
CA LEU A 91 -1.96 -6.26 15.37
C LEU A 91 -0.93 -5.24 14.86
N ALA A 92 -0.90 -4.08 15.49
CA ALA A 92 0.05 -3.01 15.20
C ALA A 92 1.27 -3.04 16.15
N LEU A 93 1.07 -3.54 17.38
CA LEU A 93 2.09 -3.64 18.42
C LEU A 93 1.81 -4.86 19.30
N VAL A 94 2.86 -5.56 19.67
CA VAL A 94 2.86 -6.54 20.76
C VAL A 94 3.75 -6.04 21.88
N VAL A 95 3.18 -5.88 23.06
CA VAL A 95 3.91 -5.61 24.30
C VAL A 95 4.02 -6.92 25.05
N HIS A 96 5.24 -7.40 25.25
CA HIS A 96 5.50 -8.65 25.98
C HIS A 96 6.27 -8.37 27.26
N ILE A 97 5.68 -8.76 28.37
CA ILE A 97 6.28 -8.71 29.71
C ILE A 97 6.82 -10.12 30.00
N PRO A 98 8.16 -10.31 30.03
CA PRO A 98 8.76 -11.63 30.22
C PRO A 98 8.52 -12.22 31.62
N GLU A 99 8.58 -13.54 31.73
CA GLU A 99 8.34 -14.31 32.95
C GLU A 99 9.18 -13.86 34.18
N GLU A 100 10.42 -13.40 33.95
CA GLU A 100 11.34 -12.98 35.00
C GLU A 100 11.25 -11.48 35.35
N PHE A 101 10.30 -10.73 34.79
CA PHE A 101 10.25 -9.27 34.94
C PHE A 101 10.21 -8.82 36.40
N SER A 102 9.26 -9.32 37.17
CA SER A 102 9.13 -8.96 38.62
C SER A 102 10.35 -9.37 39.44
N ALA A 103 10.93 -10.53 39.16
CA ALA A 103 12.15 -10.99 39.83
C ALA A 103 13.34 -10.08 39.53
N ASN A 104 13.50 -9.63 38.30
CA ASN A 104 14.55 -8.71 37.90
C ASN A 104 14.38 -7.33 38.55
N VAL A 105 13.15 -6.78 38.56
CA VAL A 105 12.84 -5.53 39.30
C VAL A 105 13.20 -5.64 40.78
N GLN A 106 12.82 -6.72 41.43
CA GLN A 106 13.07 -6.89 42.87
C GLN A 106 14.55 -7.14 43.21
N SER A 107 15.25 -7.91 42.38
CA SER A 107 16.65 -8.24 42.63
C SER A 107 17.59 -7.06 42.42
N GLY A 108 17.27 -6.19 41.49
CA GLY A 108 18.11 -5.07 41.05
C GLY A 108 19.47 -5.49 40.47
N LYS A 109 19.69 -6.78 40.23
CA LYS A 109 20.96 -7.33 39.71
C LYS A 109 21.01 -7.36 38.20
N VAL A 110 19.83 -7.47 37.57
CA VAL A 110 19.64 -7.48 36.11
C VAL A 110 18.58 -6.45 35.74
N SER A 111 18.78 -5.70 34.67
CA SER A 111 17.78 -4.75 34.20
C SER A 111 16.50 -5.48 33.80
N ALA A 112 15.38 -5.05 34.35
CA ALA A 112 14.07 -5.51 33.89
C ALA A 112 13.80 -4.93 32.50
N SER A 113 13.28 -5.75 31.59
CA SER A 113 12.95 -5.33 30.23
C SER A 113 11.52 -5.71 29.86
N ILE A 114 10.92 -4.91 28.99
CA ILE A 114 9.65 -5.20 28.32
C ILE A 114 9.94 -5.15 26.83
N ASP A 115 9.46 -6.16 26.08
CA ASP A 115 9.67 -6.23 24.65
C ASP A 115 8.50 -5.55 23.91
N PHE A 116 8.80 -4.56 23.08
CA PHE A 116 7.86 -3.89 22.21
C PHE A 116 8.15 -4.29 20.78
N THR A 117 7.28 -5.10 20.19
CA THR A 117 7.49 -5.63 18.83
C THR A 117 6.50 -5.00 17.86
N VAL A 118 7.01 -4.47 16.75
CA VAL A 118 6.24 -3.95 15.61
C VAL A 118 6.66 -4.64 14.33
N ASN A 119 5.75 -4.67 13.34
CA ASN A 119 6.03 -5.20 12.02
C ASN A 119 6.30 -4.04 11.05
N GLU A 120 7.55 -3.86 10.61
CA GLU A 120 7.89 -2.80 9.64
C GLU A 120 7.40 -3.10 8.21
N ALA A 121 7.18 -4.38 7.86
CA ALA A 121 6.54 -4.75 6.61
C ALA A 121 5.01 -4.52 6.63
N SER A 122 4.54 -3.53 7.40
CA SER A 122 3.17 -3.04 7.47
C SER A 122 3.05 -1.66 6.79
N ALA A 123 1.88 -1.02 6.89
CA ALA A 123 1.74 0.35 6.42
C ALA A 123 2.70 1.28 7.20
N THR A 124 3.51 2.06 6.47
CA THR A 124 4.56 2.93 7.05
C THR A 124 4.08 3.82 8.19
N MET A 125 2.81 4.26 8.16
CA MET A 125 2.24 5.04 9.24
C MET A 125 2.05 4.25 10.53
N VAL A 126 1.76 2.95 10.44
CA VAL A 126 1.59 2.10 11.63
C VAL A 126 2.93 1.94 12.33
N SER A 127 3.99 1.58 11.60
CA SER A 127 5.32 1.42 12.19
C SER A 127 5.83 2.74 12.80
N SER A 128 5.68 3.87 12.09
CA SER A 128 6.07 5.19 12.61
C SER A 128 5.26 5.59 13.86
N ALA A 129 3.95 5.34 13.85
CA ALA A 129 3.09 5.64 14.99
C ALA A 129 3.44 4.78 16.21
N MET A 130 3.65 3.48 15.99
CA MET A 130 4.03 2.56 17.08
C MET A 130 5.41 2.89 17.65
N SER A 131 6.38 3.28 16.81
CA SER A 131 7.68 3.77 17.30
C SER A 131 7.53 4.97 18.22
N SER A 132 6.67 5.93 17.86
CA SER A 132 6.39 7.09 18.72
C SER A 132 5.71 6.71 20.04
N VAL A 133 4.73 5.80 19.98
CA VAL A 133 4.04 5.27 21.18
C VAL A 133 5.02 4.56 22.10
N VAL A 134 5.85 3.67 21.55
CA VAL A 134 6.89 2.95 22.33
C VAL A 134 7.88 3.93 22.96
N GLY A 135 8.31 4.95 22.23
CA GLY A 135 9.19 6.00 22.76
C GLY A 135 8.58 6.73 23.96
N GLU A 136 7.29 7.08 23.91
CA GLU A 136 6.60 7.74 25.03
C GLU A 136 6.38 6.78 26.21
N ILE A 137 6.00 5.52 25.96
CA ILE A 137 5.89 4.50 27.00
C ILE A 137 7.24 4.32 27.74
N ASN A 138 8.33 4.15 26.99
CA ASN A 138 9.67 3.98 27.57
C ASN A 138 10.07 5.16 28.43
N LYS A 139 9.78 6.38 27.99
CA LYS A 139 10.05 7.60 28.77
C LYS A 139 9.27 7.62 30.08
N GLN A 140 7.98 7.31 30.04
CA GLN A 140 7.13 7.27 31.25
C GLN A 140 7.53 6.16 32.20
N LEU A 141 7.82 4.95 31.71
CA LEU A 141 8.29 3.86 32.52
C LEU A 141 9.64 4.16 33.19
N SER A 142 10.61 4.68 32.41
CA SER A 142 11.91 5.07 32.96
C SER A 142 11.77 6.09 34.07
N ALA A 143 10.91 7.11 33.92
CA ALA A 143 10.62 8.09 34.93
C ALA A 143 10.02 7.46 36.21
N ASN A 144 9.01 6.60 36.03
CA ASN A 144 8.34 5.93 37.16
C ASN A 144 9.27 4.98 37.94
N PHE A 145 10.06 4.17 37.22
CA PHE A 145 11.03 3.27 37.82
C PHE A 145 12.14 4.06 38.52
N SER A 146 12.65 5.14 37.95
CA SER A 146 13.64 6.01 38.58
C SER A 146 13.11 6.64 39.85
N GLU A 147 11.87 7.14 39.85
CA GLU A 147 11.24 7.72 41.05
C GLU A 147 11.02 6.69 42.14
N GLN A 148 10.47 5.51 41.83
CA GLN A 148 10.22 4.46 42.83
C GLN A 148 11.53 3.94 43.45
N THR A 149 12.56 3.75 42.63
CA THR A 149 13.85 3.27 43.10
C THR A 149 14.57 4.34 43.92
N ALA A 150 14.50 5.62 43.52
CA ALA A 150 15.01 6.74 44.31
C ALA A 150 14.34 6.84 45.69
N LYS A 151 13.02 6.69 45.77
CA LYS A 151 12.28 6.63 47.05
C LYS A 151 12.74 5.46 47.91
N GLY A 152 12.93 4.26 47.33
CA GLY A 152 13.43 3.08 48.02
C GLY A 152 14.84 3.32 48.61
N VAL A 153 15.71 3.96 47.85
CA VAL A 153 17.08 4.29 48.29
C VAL A 153 17.08 5.36 49.38
N LEU A 154 16.26 6.41 49.23
CA LEU A 154 16.13 7.48 50.23
C LEU A 154 15.58 6.96 51.61
N MET A 155 14.80 5.90 51.60
CA MET A 155 14.26 5.28 52.80
C MET A 155 15.33 4.48 53.58
N ASN A 156 16.44 4.08 52.97
CA ASN A 156 17.53 3.33 53.56
C ASN A 156 18.75 4.22 53.92
N PHE A 157 18.52 5.41 54.45
CA PHE A 157 19.57 6.41 54.72
C PHE A 157 20.58 5.92 55.78
N ASN A 158 21.74 5.47 55.32
CA ASN A 158 23.07 5.43 55.98
C ASN A 158 24.15 4.90 55.02
N VAL A 159 23.99 5.14 53.71
CA VAL A 159 24.87 4.59 52.69
C VAL A 159 26.03 5.54 52.40
N PRO A 160 27.30 5.09 52.36
CA PRO A 160 28.46 5.89 51.93
C PRO A 160 28.27 6.39 50.49
N GLU A 161 28.88 7.55 50.15
CA GLU A 161 28.74 8.24 48.89
C GLU A 161 29.03 7.39 47.62
N GLU A 162 30.00 6.47 47.73
CA GLU A 162 30.37 5.53 46.67
C GLU A 162 29.26 4.51 46.38
N GLN A 163 28.56 4.06 47.43
CA GLN A 163 27.41 3.17 47.27
C GLN A 163 26.17 3.91 46.77
N ALA A 164 25.99 5.17 47.17
CA ALA A 164 24.90 6.01 46.68
C ALA A 164 25.04 6.26 45.17
N THR A 165 26.26 6.47 44.67
CA THR A 165 26.54 6.62 43.22
C THR A 165 26.27 5.31 42.47
N ALA A 166 26.71 4.16 43.01
CA ALA A 166 26.42 2.87 42.39
C ALA A 166 24.93 2.56 42.36
N MET A 167 24.17 2.93 43.37
CA MET A 167 22.72 2.80 43.44
C MET A 167 22.03 3.77 42.49
N ALA A 168 22.51 4.98 42.31
CA ALA A 168 21.97 5.92 41.32
C ALA A 168 22.13 5.41 39.88
N THR A 169 23.29 4.84 39.56
CA THR A 169 23.53 4.16 38.26
C THR A 169 22.62 2.94 38.07
N GLN A 170 22.36 2.20 39.15
CA GLN A 170 21.44 1.08 39.11
C GLN A 170 19.98 1.53 38.94
N ILE A 171 19.60 2.67 39.50
CA ILE A 171 18.32 3.32 39.29
C ILE A 171 18.16 3.73 37.84
N GLU A 172 19.15 4.39 37.24
CA GLU A 172 19.15 4.84 35.86
C GLU A 172 18.96 3.67 34.87
N ASN A 173 19.52 2.50 35.23
CA ASN A 173 19.44 1.28 34.42
C ASN A 173 18.36 0.29 34.91
N SER A 174 17.45 0.69 35.81
CA SER A 174 16.44 -0.20 36.36
C SER A 174 15.38 -0.68 35.38
N TYR A 175 15.20 0.04 34.26
CA TYR A 175 14.31 -0.30 33.18
C TYR A 175 14.96 -0.06 31.81
N VAL A 176 14.81 -1.03 30.92
CA VAL A 176 15.19 -0.93 29.52
C VAL A 176 14.00 -1.40 28.66
N GLY A 177 13.50 -0.54 27.82
CA GLY A 177 12.50 -0.91 26.82
C GLY A 177 13.18 -1.42 25.55
N ASN A 178 12.94 -2.67 25.20
CA ASN A 178 13.45 -3.25 23.96
C ASN A 178 12.48 -2.96 22.81
N TYR A 179 12.93 -2.18 21.83
CA TYR A 179 12.22 -2.00 20.56
C TYR A 179 12.70 -3.08 19.58
N VAL A 180 11.84 -4.05 19.32
CA VAL A 180 12.15 -5.17 18.43
C VAL A 180 11.47 -4.94 17.08
N VAL A 181 12.25 -4.87 16.04
CA VAL A 181 11.78 -4.74 14.66
C VAL A 181 11.75 -6.12 14.02
N ILE A 182 10.65 -6.45 13.36
CA ILE A 182 10.53 -7.64 12.50
C ILE A 182 10.27 -7.18 11.07
N ASN A 183 10.73 -7.96 10.09
CA ASN A 183 10.57 -7.65 8.66
C ASN A 183 11.16 -6.26 8.33
N ASP A 184 12.42 -6.10 8.72
CA ASP A 184 13.17 -4.85 8.57
C ASP A 184 13.14 -4.36 7.11
N VAL A 185 12.79 -3.09 6.94
CA VAL A 185 12.82 -2.43 5.64
C VAL A 185 14.09 -1.60 5.57
N PRO A 186 14.92 -1.75 4.53
CA PRO A 186 16.14 -0.97 4.39
C PRO A 186 15.91 0.52 4.55
N ASP A 187 16.89 1.23 5.11
CA ASP A 187 16.80 2.65 5.38
C ASP A 187 16.44 3.48 4.15
N GLY A 188 15.67 4.52 4.35
CA GLY A 188 15.31 5.49 3.33
C GLY A 188 13.87 5.38 2.83
N MET A 189 13.26 6.54 2.63
CA MET A 189 11.88 6.66 2.17
C MET A 189 11.64 5.99 0.80
N HIS A 190 12.68 5.92 -0.05
CA HIS A 190 12.60 5.25 -1.36
C HIS A 190 12.37 3.75 -1.23
N ASN A 191 12.94 3.08 -0.22
CA ASN A 191 12.69 1.67 0.08
C ASN A 191 11.27 1.48 0.63
N ASN A 192 10.90 2.27 1.63
CA ASN A 192 9.57 2.20 2.26
C ASN A 192 8.42 2.42 1.27
N MET A 193 8.58 3.38 0.34
CA MET A 193 7.54 3.74 -0.62
C MET A 193 7.62 2.99 -1.95
N LEU A 194 8.64 2.13 -2.15
CA LEU A 194 8.84 1.39 -3.39
C LEU A 194 7.60 0.58 -3.83
N PRO A 195 6.91 -0.17 -2.94
CA PRO A 195 5.67 -0.88 -3.28
C PRO A 195 4.60 0.03 -3.87
N MET A 196 4.43 1.21 -3.28
CA MET A 196 3.49 2.21 -3.77
C MET A 196 3.92 2.78 -5.12
N PHE A 197 5.19 3.14 -5.28
CA PHE A 197 5.70 3.74 -6.52
C PHE A 197 5.61 2.78 -7.71
N LEU A 198 5.98 1.51 -7.55
CA LEU A 198 5.82 0.49 -8.57
C LEU A 198 4.36 0.31 -8.98
N THR A 199 3.47 0.24 -7.99
CA THR A 199 2.03 0.13 -8.23
C THR A 199 1.48 1.34 -8.98
N MET A 200 1.83 2.56 -8.56
CA MET A 200 1.37 3.80 -9.19
C MET A 200 1.88 3.94 -10.63
N ALA A 201 3.17 3.66 -10.86
CA ALA A 201 3.76 3.72 -12.20
C ALA A 201 3.06 2.73 -13.15
N GLY A 202 2.81 1.50 -12.69
CA GLY A 202 2.07 0.50 -13.45
C GLY A 202 0.64 0.93 -13.75
N TYR A 203 -0.07 1.46 -12.75
CA TYR A 203 -1.47 1.86 -12.91
C TYR A 203 -1.66 3.02 -13.87
N VAL A 204 -0.88 4.09 -13.72
CA VAL A 204 -0.99 5.29 -14.59
C VAL A 204 -0.61 4.92 -16.03
N GLY A 205 0.46 4.14 -16.22
CA GLY A 205 0.83 3.62 -17.53
C GLY A 205 -0.28 2.80 -18.18
N ALA A 206 -0.90 1.90 -17.41
CA ALA A 206 -2.02 1.07 -17.87
C ALA A 206 -3.27 1.89 -18.19
N MET A 207 -3.56 2.93 -17.41
CA MET A 207 -4.68 3.84 -17.63
C MET A 207 -4.53 4.61 -18.94
N ILE A 208 -3.36 5.15 -19.23
CA ILE A 208 -3.05 5.83 -20.50
C ILE A 208 -3.13 4.85 -21.68
N ALA A 209 -2.54 3.65 -21.53
CA ALA A 209 -2.57 2.61 -22.55
C ALA A 209 -4.01 2.16 -22.85
N SER A 210 -4.88 2.07 -21.83
CA SER A 210 -6.28 1.68 -22.02
C SER A 210 -7.03 2.66 -22.92
N MET A 211 -6.82 3.97 -22.75
CA MET A 211 -7.43 5.00 -23.60
C MET A 211 -6.96 4.85 -25.05
N GLN A 212 -5.65 4.74 -25.28
CA GLN A 212 -5.08 4.69 -26.63
C GLN A 212 -5.43 3.40 -27.36
N LEU A 213 -5.38 2.24 -26.67
CA LEU A 213 -5.67 0.95 -27.29
C LEU A 213 -7.17 0.77 -27.57
N VAL A 214 -8.06 1.28 -26.70
CA VAL A 214 -9.50 1.27 -26.97
C VAL A 214 -9.86 2.25 -28.09
N ALA A 215 -9.21 3.41 -28.21
CA ALA A 215 -9.35 4.29 -29.37
C ALA A 215 -8.90 3.57 -30.64
N SER A 216 -7.77 2.87 -30.63
CA SER A 216 -7.29 2.04 -31.73
C SER A 216 -8.27 0.91 -32.08
N PHE A 217 -8.87 0.25 -31.10
CA PHE A 217 -9.94 -0.72 -31.29
C PHE A 217 -11.11 -0.09 -32.10
N LYS A 218 -11.58 1.10 -31.69
CA LYS A 218 -12.70 1.80 -32.33
C LYS A 218 -12.36 2.23 -33.75
N ALA A 219 -11.16 2.76 -33.97
CA ALA A 219 -10.69 3.21 -35.29
C ALA A 219 -10.52 2.08 -36.32
N ASN A 220 -10.27 0.85 -35.87
CA ASN A 220 -10.09 -0.30 -36.74
C ASN A 220 -11.36 -1.18 -36.90
N ARG A 221 -12.51 -0.73 -36.37
CA ARG A 221 -13.79 -1.40 -36.58
C ARG A 221 -14.10 -1.41 -38.11
N GLY A 222 -14.49 -2.58 -38.58
CA GLY A 222 -14.67 -2.81 -40.02
C GLY A 222 -13.47 -3.46 -40.73
N LYS A 223 -12.25 -3.39 -40.17
CA LYS A 223 -11.06 -4.08 -40.68
C LYS A 223 -10.90 -5.50 -40.19
N ALA A 224 -11.41 -5.80 -38.97
CA ALA A 224 -11.43 -7.13 -38.38
C ALA A 224 -12.66 -7.32 -37.47
N SER A 225 -12.95 -8.57 -37.10
CA SER A 225 -14.01 -8.85 -36.14
C SER A 225 -13.70 -8.21 -34.77
N LYS A 226 -14.73 -7.81 -34.02
CA LYS A 226 -14.59 -7.18 -32.72
C LYS A 226 -13.83 -8.05 -31.71
N THR A 227 -14.01 -9.37 -31.75
CA THR A 227 -13.28 -10.31 -30.90
C THR A 227 -11.78 -10.33 -31.23
N LYS A 228 -11.43 -10.34 -32.52
CA LYS A 228 -10.03 -10.30 -32.98
C LYS A 228 -9.36 -8.97 -32.59
N LEU A 229 -10.07 -7.86 -32.74
CA LEU A 229 -9.57 -6.55 -32.32
C LEU A 229 -9.38 -6.48 -30.79
N PHE A 230 -10.31 -7.04 -30.02
CA PHE A 230 -10.17 -7.12 -28.57
C PHE A 230 -8.96 -7.96 -28.15
N MET A 231 -8.74 -9.13 -28.79
CA MET A 231 -7.51 -9.92 -28.56
C MET A 231 -6.25 -9.11 -28.87
N PHE A 232 -6.25 -8.34 -29.96
CA PHE A 232 -5.10 -7.48 -30.30
C PHE A 232 -4.84 -6.42 -29.24
N VAL A 233 -5.89 -5.81 -28.68
CA VAL A 233 -5.78 -4.87 -27.56
C VAL A 233 -5.14 -5.54 -26.35
N GLN A 234 -5.61 -6.72 -25.97
CA GLN A 234 -5.07 -7.45 -24.79
C GLN A 234 -3.60 -7.90 -24.98
N LEU A 235 -3.27 -8.42 -26.16
CA LEU A 235 -1.89 -8.81 -26.48
C LEU A 235 -0.94 -7.60 -26.50
N THR A 236 -1.39 -6.47 -27.04
CA THR A 236 -0.59 -5.25 -27.04
C THR A 236 -0.44 -4.69 -25.63
N ALA A 237 -1.50 -4.74 -24.83
CA ALA A 237 -1.41 -4.36 -23.40
C ALA A 237 -0.42 -5.22 -22.65
N LEU A 238 -0.41 -6.55 -22.87
CA LEU A 238 0.55 -7.47 -22.27
C LEU A 238 1.98 -7.16 -22.70
N LEU A 239 2.21 -6.87 -23.99
CA LEU A 239 3.52 -6.45 -24.48
C LEU A 239 4.00 -5.18 -23.77
N ILE A 240 3.13 -4.17 -23.64
CA ILE A 240 3.45 -2.93 -22.92
C ILE A 240 3.72 -3.24 -21.45
N ALA A 241 2.92 -4.12 -20.81
CA ALA A 241 3.12 -4.55 -19.43
C ALA A 241 4.53 -5.14 -19.22
N VAL A 242 4.98 -6.03 -20.12
CA VAL A 242 6.32 -6.62 -20.05
C VAL A 242 7.41 -5.55 -20.21
N LEU A 243 7.30 -4.71 -21.25
CA LEU A 243 8.29 -3.67 -21.51
C LEU A 243 8.37 -2.64 -20.37
N SER A 244 7.23 -2.17 -19.88
CA SER A 244 7.19 -1.22 -18.76
C SER A 244 7.72 -1.85 -17.47
N THR A 245 7.46 -3.13 -17.23
CA THR A 245 8.00 -3.87 -16.09
C THR A 245 9.53 -3.94 -16.15
N VAL A 246 10.10 -4.29 -17.30
CA VAL A 246 11.57 -4.31 -17.45
C VAL A 246 12.18 -2.96 -17.09
N VAL A 247 11.63 -1.87 -17.63
CA VAL A 247 12.12 -0.51 -17.33
C VAL A 247 11.95 -0.16 -15.85
N ALA A 248 10.74 -0.40 -15.30
CA ALA A 248 10.45 -0.07 -13.90
C ALA A 248 11.36 -0.82 -12.92
N LEU A 249 11.57 -2.14 -13.15
CA LEU A 249 12.42 -2.95 -12.28
C LEU A 249 13.90 -2.65 -12.46
N THR A 250 14.37 -2.32 -13.68
CA THR A 250 15.74 -1.85 -13.86
C THR A 250 16.02 -0.62 -13.00
N ILE A 251 15.11 0.34 -12.97
CA ILE A 251 15.23 1.55 -12.12
C ILE A 251 15.12 1.15 -10.64
N ALA A 252 14.08 0.40 -10.26
CA ALA A 252 13.84 0.02 -8.87
C ALA A 252 15.02 -0.72 -8.25
N PHE A 253 15.55 -1.76 -8.91
CA PHE A 253 16.67 -2.56 -8.44
C PHE A 253 18.05 -1.86 -8.58
N SER A 254 18.13 -0.72 -9.26
CA SER A 254 19.32 0.11 -9.29
C SER A 254 19.36 1.19 -8.21
N VAL A 255 18.22 1.51 -7.60
CA VAL A 255 18.09 2.62 -6.64
C VAL A 255 17.72 2.12 -5.24
N ALA A 256 16.88 1.08 -5.15
CA ALA A 256 16.40 0.53 -3.90
C ALA A 256 17.14 -0.75 -3.52
N ASP A 257 17.24 -1.01 -2.22
CA ASP A 257 17.94 -2.15 -1.65
C ASP A 257 17.05 -3.39 -1.63
N VAL A 258 16.76 -3.94 -2.82
CA VAL A 258 15.93 -5.15 -3.00
C VAL A 258 16.78 -6.31 -3.46
N ASP A 259 16.55 -7.48 -2.85
CA ASP A 259 17.29 -8.71 -3.22
C ASP A 259 16.97 -9.12 -4.67
N LEU A 260 18.03 -9.37 -5.45
CA LEU A 260 17.94 -9.81 -6.86
C LEU A 260 17.20 -11.16 -7.02
N SER A 261 17.15 -12.00 -6.00
CA SER A 261 16.37 -13.25 -6.02
C SER A 261 14.87 -13.00 -6.21
N LEU A 262 14.38 -11.81 -5.83
CA LEU A 262 12.98 -11.38 -5.96
C LEU A 262 12.64 -10.84 -7.35
N LEU A 263 13.61 -10.69 -8.25
CA LEU A 263 13.39 -10.07 -9.57
C LEU A 263 12.25 -10.74 -10.36
N LEU A 264 12.25 -12.06 -10.46
CA LEU A 264 11.24 -12.78 -11.23
C LEU A 264 9.85 -12.76 -10.57
N PRO A 265 9.70 -13.04 -9.27
CA PRO A 265 8.40 -12.92 -8.61
C PRO A 265 7.83 -11.49 -8.68
N VAL A 266 8.65 -10.48 -8.45
CA VAL A 266 8.26 -9.06 -8.54
C VAL A 266 7.87 -8.69 -9.97
N ALA A 267 8.60 -9.19 -10.99
CA ALA A 267 8.26 -8.97 -12.39
C ALA A 267 6.91 -9.58 -12.76
N ALA A 268 6.66 -10.82 -12.34
CA ALA A 268 5.37 -11.48 -12.59
C ALA A 268 4.21 -10.72 -11.93
N GLN A 269 4.39 -10.26 -10.71
CA GLN A 269 3.42 -9.43 -10.00
C GLN A 269 3.17 -8.10 -10.72
N GLN A 270 4.22 -7.40 -11.16
CA GLN A 270 4.10 -6.11 -11.86
C GLN A 270 3.33 -6.26 -13.18
N ILE A 271 3.58 -7.33 -13.95
CA ILE A 271 2.84 -7.62 -15.17
C ILE A 271 1.36 -7.88 -14.85
N LEU A 272 1.06 -8.68 -13.82
CA LEU A 272 -0.31 -8.95 -13.39
C LEU A 272 -1.02 -7.66 -12.94
N MET A 273 -0.33 -6.83 -12.16
CA MET A 273 -0.83 -5.51 -11.72
C MET A 273 -1.16 -4.62 -12.93
N TYR A 274 -0.25 -4.50 -13.89
CA TYR A 274 -0.47 -3.71 -15.09
C TYR A 274 -1.70 -4.19 -15.88
N MET A 275 -1.86 -5.50 -16.07
CA MET A 275 -2.98 -6.10 -16.78
C MET A 275 -4.30 -5.92 -16.02
N ALA A 276 -4.28 -6.00 -14.69
CA ALA A 276 -5.44 -5.72 -13.85
C ALA A 276 -5.88 -4.26 -13.97
N ALA A 277 -4.94 -3.32 -13.81
CA ALA A 277 -5.18 -1.90 -13.95
C ALA A 277 -5.68 -1.53 -15.35
N PHE A 278 -5.05 -2.08 -16.40
CA PHE A 278 -5.46 -1.88 -17.78
C PHE A 278 -6.93 -2.27 -18.00
N ASN A 279 -7.32 -3.47 -17.53
CA ASN A 279 -8.68 -3.96 -17.73
C ASN A 279 -9.70 -3.19 -16.90
N VAL A 280 -9.38 -2.78 -15.66
CA VAL A 280 -10.24 -1.91 -14.85
C VAL A 280 -10.48 -0.57 -15.54
N CYS A 281 -9.42 0.09 -16.00
CA CYS A 281 -9.52 1.37 -16.71
C CYS A 281 -10.24 1.24 -18.07
N ALA A 282 -10.03 0.15 -18.77
CA ALA A 282 -10.65 -0.11 -20.07
C ALA A 282 -12.17 -0.24 -19.99
N ILE A 283 -12.76 -0.64 -18.85
CA ILE A 283 -14.22 -0.69 -18.66
C ILE A 283 -14.85 0.65 -19.02
N MET A 284 -14.39 1.73 -18.38
CA MET A 284 -14.94 3.07 -18.59
C MET A 284 -14.69 3.56 -20.01
N VAL A 285 -13.51 3.28 -20.57
CA VAL A 285 -13.17 3.70 -21.93
C VAL A 285 -13.95 2.92 -23.00
N PHE A 286 -14.23 1.64 -22.81
CA PHE A 286 -15.11 0.87 -23.70
C PHE A 286 -16.55 1.37 -23.63
N LEU A 287 -17.06 1.74 -22.44
CA LEU A 287 -18.43 2.24 -22.26
C LEU A 287 -18.62 3.64 -22.83
N VAL A 288 -17.80 4.59 -22.40
CA VAL A 288 -18.02 6.03 -22.67
C VAL A 288 -17.07 6.59 -23.76
N GLY A 289 -16.07 5.85 -24.17
CA GLY A 289 -15.05 6.33 -25.08
C GLY A 289 -13.93 7.08 -24.37
N GLU A 290 -13.33 8.08 -25.04
CA GLU A 290 -12.24 8.89 -24.49
C GLU A 290 -12.65 9.62 -23.20
N GLY A 291 -13.94 10.00 -23.08
CA GLY A 291 -14.50 10.56 -21.84
C GLY A 291 -14.44 9.62 -20.64
N GLY A 292 -14.26 8.31 -20.84
CA GLY A 292 -14.04 7.34 -19.77
C GLY A 292 -12.78 7.62 -18.94
N MET A 293 -11.82 8.37 -19.49
CA MET A 293 -10.65 8.83 -18.75
C MET A 293 -11.01 9.73 -17.57
N VAL A 294 -11.99 10.61 -17.75
CA VAL A 294 -12.51 11.51 -16.69
C VAL A 294 -13.05 10.67 -15.52
N LEU A 295 -13.71 9.55 -15.81
CA LEU A 295 -14.24 8.63 -14.78
C LEU A 295 -13.14 7.81 -14.10
N ASN A 296 -12.04 7.53 -14.80
CA ASN A 296 -10.90 6.81 -14.23
C ASN A 296 -10.07 7.65 -13.25
N ILE A 297 -10.10 8.99 -13.34
CA ILE A 297 -9.35 9.87 -12.44
C ILE A 297 -9.83 9.74 -10.98
N PRO A 298 -11.12 9.89 -10.65
CA PRO A 298 -11.61 9.65 -9.28
C PRO A 298 -11.31 8.24 -8.78
N ILE A 299 -11.41 7.22 -9.65
CA ILE A 299 -11.08 5.84 -9.32
C ILE A 299 -9.60 5.72 -8.93
N LEU A 300 -8.70 6.33 -9.70
CA LEU A 300 -7.27 6.39 -9.38
C LEU A 300 -7.04 7.06 -8.02
N LEU A 301 -7.63 8.23 -7.79
CA LEU A 301 -7.44 8.99 -6.55
C LEU A 301 -7.93 8.20 -5.32
N MET A 302 -9.10 7.57 -5.41
CA MET A 302 -9.59 6.71 -4.33
C MET A 302 -8.66 5.53 -4.04
N GLN A 303 -8.13 4.88 -5.07
CA GLN A 303 -7.19 3.76 -4.91
C GLN A 303 -5.85 4.22 -4.30
N THR A 304 -5.40 5.43 -4.59
CA THR A 304 -4.16 5.97 -4.02
C THR A 304 -4.27 6.10 -2.49
N ILE A 305 -5.44 6.39 -1.97
CA ILE A 305 -5.70 6.40 -0.52
C ILE A 305 -5.89 4.96 -0.01
N ALA A 306 -6.70 4.17 -0.73
CA ALA A 306 -7.14 2.83 -0.32
C ALA A 306 -6.10 1.72 -0.56
N ASN A 307 -4.87 2.04 -1.00
CA ASN A 307 -3.85 1.05 -1.35
C ASN A 307 -3.17 0.38 -0.14
N GLY A 308 -3.29 0.95 1.06
CA GLY A 308 -2.74 0.38 2.28
C GLY A 308 -1.23 0.58 2.49
N ALA A 309 -0.55 1.39 1.65
CA ALA A 309 0.87 1.69 1.83
C ALA A 309 1.13 2.61 3.03
N THR A 310 0.31 3.64 3.17
CA THR A 310 0.47 4.68 4.20
C THR A 310 -0.50 4.51 5.35
N MET A 311 -1.65 3.89 5.12
CA MET A 311 -2.72 3.75 6.08
C MET A 311 -3.36 2.36 5.97
N PRO A 312 -3.43 1.59 7.07
CA PRO A 312 -4.08 0.28 7.06
C PRO A 312 -5.61 0.43 6.88
N ARG A 313 -6.25 -0.63 6.41
CA ARG A 313 -7.69 -0.63 6.11
C ARG A 313 -8.57 -0.35 7.33
N ASP A 314 -8.16 -0.80 8.50
CA ASP A 314 -8.88 -0.62 9.76
C ASP A 314 -9.00 0.87 10.16
N MET A 315 -8.13 1.74 9.66
CA MET A 315 -8.19 3.20 9.85
C MET A 315 -8.98 3.92 8.75
N MET A 316 -9.34 3.23 7.66
CA MET A 316 -10.05 3.87 6.54
C MET A 316 -11.53 4.01 6.83
N TYR A 317 -12.13 5.10 6.34
CA TYR A 317 -13.59 5.18 6.27
C TYR A 317 -14.15 4.09 5.35
N THR A 318 -15.33 3.56 5.69
CA THR A 318 -15.99 2.45 5.00
C THR A 318 -15.98 2.54 3.46
N PRO A 319 -16.22 3.68 2.80
CA PRO A 319 -16.16 3.77 1.34
C PRO A 319 -14.79 3.44 0.78
N TYR A 320 -13.70 3.88 1.42
CA TYR A 320 -12.32 3.62 0.98
C TYR A 320 -11.92 2.16 1.21
N ASP A 321 -12.27 1.57 2.37
CA ASP A 321 -12.04 0.15 2.64
C ASP A 321 -12.76 -0.73 1.61
N TRP A 322 -14.04 -0.47 1.36
CA TRP A 322 -14.81 -1.21 0.37
C TRP A 322 -14.19 -1.08 -1.03
N PHE A 323 -13.77 0.14 -1.39
CA PHE A 323 -13.18 0.40 -2.70
C PHE A 323 -11.83 -0.33 -2.87
N GLY A 324 -11.00 -0.39 -1.84
CA GLY A 324 -9.75 -1.14 -1.82
C GLY A 324 -9.94 -2.64 -2.08
N ARG A 325 -11.10 -3.22 -1.67
CA ARG A 325 -11.43 -4.64 -1.87
C ARG A 325 -11.68 -5.04 -3.32
N ILE A 326 -12.13 -4.10 -4.15
CA ILE A 326 -12.54 -4.36 -5.54
C ILE A 326 -11.55 -3.80 -6.57
N THR A 327 -10.49 -3.14 -6.13
CA THR A 327 -9.54 -2.45 -7.01
C THR A 327 -8.13 -3.03 -6.89
N PRO A 328 -7.28 -2.91 -7.94
CA PRO A 328 -6.02 -3.64 -7.99
C PRO A 328 -4.91 -3.07 -7.09
N MET A 329 -4.91 -1.75 -6.77
CA MET A 329 -3.78 -1.12 -6.08
C MET A 329 -3.54 -1.68 -4.69
N TYR A 330 -4.60 -1.93 -3.91
CA TYR A 330 -4.47 -2.52 -2.58
C TYR A 330 -3.74 -3.87 -2.62
N TYR A 331 -4.25 -4.77 -3.47
CA TYR A 331 -3.65 -6.10 -3.59
C TYR A 331 -2.20 -6.04 -4.09
N SER A 332 -1.90 -5.12 -5.00
CA SER A 332 -0.54 -4.94 -5.51
C SER A 332 0.42 -4.46 -4.42
N VAL A 333 0.05 -3.41 -3.69
CA VAL A 333 0.90 -2.86 -2.62
C VAL A 333 1.14 -3.89 -1.52
N GLN A 334 0.08 -4.56 -1.05
CA GLN A 334 0.22 -5.57 0.01
C GLN A 334 1.02 -6.78 -0.44
N ALA A 335 0.89 -7.20 -1.72
CA ALA A 335 1.72 -8.27 -2.27
C ALA A 335 3.20 -7.86 -2.33
N TYR A 336 3.52 -6.61 -2.69
CA TYR A 336 4.89 -6.12 -2.67
C TYR A 336 5.47 -6.04 -1.26
N LEU A 337 4.72 -5.49 -0.30
CA LEU A 337 5.15 -5.45 1.11
C LEU A 337 5.47 -6.86 1.62
N ALA A 338 4.57 -7.81 1.36
CA ALA A 338 4.76 -9.20 1.77
C ALA A 338 5.95 -9.88 1.06
N GLN A 339 6.17 -9.58 -0.22
CA GLN A 339 7.18 -10.24 -1.04
C GLN A 339 8.59 -9.66 -0.86
N MET A 340 8.70 -8.34 -0.69
CA MET A 340 9.98 -7.66 -0.57
C MET A 340 10.48 -7.61 0.89
N PHE A 341 9.58 -7.44 1.85
CA PHE A 341 9.97 -7.16 3.22
C PHE A 341 9.31 -8.11 4.23
N GLY A 342 8.14 -8.67 3.93
CA GLY A 342 7.38 -9.48 4.88
C GLY A 342 7.82 -10.94 4.95
N SER A 343 7.50 -11.58 6.07
CA SER A 343 7.64 -13.03 6.26
C SER A 343 6.40 -13.82 5.84
N ILE A 344 5.28 -13.13 5.57
CA ILE A 344 4.02 -13.75 5.17
C ILE A 344 3.98 -14.06 3.67
N SER A 345 3.18 -15.07 3.30
CA SER A 345 2.99 -15.41 1.88
C SER A 345 2.28 -14.28 1.11
N PRO A 346 2.79 -13.83 -0.03
CA PRO A 346 2.09 -12.87 -0.90
C PRO A 346 0.88 -13.48 -1.62
N ALA A 347 0.71 -14.80 -1.59
CA ALA A 347 -0.30 -15.54 -2.37
C ALA A 347 -1.74 -15.04 -2.19
N PRO A 348 -2.25 -14.72 -0.97
CA PRO A 348 -3.62 -14.20 -0.82
C PRO A 348 -3.85 -12.90 -1.60
N PHE A 349 -2.87 -12.01 -1.60
CA PHE A 349 -2.95 -10.73 -2.31
C PHE A 349 -2.83 -10.92 -3.83
N LEU A 350 -1.96 -11.83 -4.28
CA LEU A 350 -1.84 -12.18 -5.70
C LEU A 350 -3.12 -12.82 -6.24
N TRP A 351 -3.80 -13.67 -5.47
CA TRP A 351 -5.11 -14.21 -5.84
C TRP A 351 -6.18 -13.11 -5.88
N GLY A 352 -6.17 -12.16 -4.95
CA GLY A 352 -7.04 -10.99 -4.99
C GLY A 352 -6.82 -10.16 -6.26
N LEU A 353 -5.56 -9.89 -6.59
CA LEU A 353 -5.18 -9.17 -7.81
C LEU A 353 -5.61 -9.90 -9.08
N ALA A 354 -5.40 -11.22 -9.15
CA ALA A 354 -5.85 -12.06 -10.25
C ALA A 354 -7.38 -12.08 -10.36
N GLY A 355 -8.10 -12.07 -9.23
CA GLY A 355 -9.55 -11.96 -9.19
C GLY A 355 -10.06 -10.63 -9.77
N VAL A 356 -9.43 -9.51 -9.42
CA VAL A 356 -9.73 -8.19 -10.00
C VAL A 356 -9.47 -8.18 -11.51
N PHE A 357 -8.33 -8.73 -11.95
CA PHE A 357 -8.01 -8.85 -13.37
C PHE A 357 -9.07 -9.67 -14.12
N ALA A 358 -9.39 -10.86 -13.63
CA ALA A 358 -10.37 -11.75 -14.26
C ALA A 358 -11.76 -11.12 -14.31
N GLY A 359 -12.21 -10.49 -13.23
CA GLY A 359 -13.49 -9.78 -13.15
C GLY A 359 -13.58 -8.64 -14.16
N ALA A 360 -12.57 -7.76 -14.19
CA ALA A 360 -12.52 -6.64 -15.13
C ALA A 360 -12.43 -7.12 -16.58
N MET A 361 -11.68 -8.18 -16.85
CA MET A 361 -11.57 -8.79 -18.18
C MET A 361 -12.93 -9.34 -18.65
N MET A 362 -13.66 -10.05 -17.78
CA MET A 362 -15.00 -10.54 -18.08
C MET A 362 -15.98 -9.41 -18.40
N ILE A 363 -15.96 -8.33 -17.60
CA ILE A 363 -16.78 -7.15 -17.85
C ILE A 363 -16.47 -6.56 -19.24
N ASN A 364 -15.19 -6.40 -19.58
CA ASN A 364 -14.77 -5.90 -20.90
C ASN A 364 -15.24 -6.80 -22.04
N ILE A 365 -15.17 -8.12 -21.88
CA ILE A 365 -15.70 -9.09 -22.87
C ILE A 365 -17.20 -8.88 -23.08
N VAL A 366 -17.96 -8.75 -21.99
CA VAL A 366 -19.42 -8.50 -22.04
C VAL A 366 -19.71 -7.17 -22.76
N ILE A 367 -18.99 -6.09 -22.43
CA ILE A 367 -19.16 -4.79 -23.07
C ILE A 367 -18.86 -4.90 -24.59
N VAL A 368 -17.74 -5.51 -24.96
CA VAL A 368 -17.37 -5.66 -26.37
C VAL A 368 -18.38 -6.53 -27.12
N ARG A 369 -18.93 -7.55 -26.46
CA ARG A 369 -19.92 -8.44 -27.10
C ARG A 369 -21.28 -7.79 -27.29
N PHE A 370 -21.78 -7.07 -26.29
CA PHE A 370 -23.17 -6.61 -26.26
C PHE A 370 -23.35 -5.11 -26.54
N VAL A 371 -22.42 -4.26 -26.11
CA VAL A 371 -22.51 -2.80 -26.30
C VAL A 371 -21.96 -2.38 -27.67
N HIS A 372 -20.84 -2.98 -28.10
CA HIS A 372 -20.26 -2.64 -29.39
C HIS A 372 -20.92 -3.44 -30.53
N LYS A 373 -21.69 -2.75 -31.40
CA LYS A 373 -22.30 -3.34 -32.61
C LYS A 373 -21.22 -3.87 -33.54
N SER A 374 -21.46 -5.01 -34.16
CA SER A 374 -20.59 -5.55 -35.22
C SER A 374 -20.67 -4.65 -36.48
N VAL A 375 -19.52 -4.28 -37.01
CA VAL A 375 -19.41 -3.59 -38.28
C VAL A 375 -18.99 -4.64 -39.32
N PRO A 376 -19.65 -4.72 -40.51
CA PRO A 376 -19.21 -5.63 -41.57
C PRO A 376 -17.75 -5.38 -41.92
N VAL A 377 -16.98 -6.45 -42.08
CA VAL A 377 -15.57 -6.34 -42.47
C VAL A 377 -15.54 -6.04 -43.97
N THR A 378 -15.13 -4.83 -44.33
CA THR A 378 -14.92 -4.43 -45.72
C THR A 378 -13.63 -5.12 -46.19
N LYS A 379 -13.74 -6.08 -47.13
CA LYS A 379 -12.58 -6.56 -47.88
C LYS A 379 -12.16 -5.40 -48.79
N GLU A 380 -10.98 -4.81 -48.55
CA GLU A 380 -10.36 -3.96 -49.58
C GLU A 380 -10.21 -4.83 -50.82
N THR A 381 -11.00 -4.53 -51.86
CA THR A 381 -10.78 -5.07 -53.16
C THR A 381 -9.48 -4.43 -53.65
N ILE A 382 -8.40 -5.20 -53.63
CA ILE A 382 -7.17 -4.80 -54.31
C ILE A 382 -7.56 -4.71 -55.79
N LEU A 383 -7.87 -3.49 -56.23
CA LEU A 383 -7.96 -3.24 -57.64
C LEU A 383 -6.58 -3.55 -58.24
N PRO A 384 -6.50 -4.42 -59.28
CA PRO A 384 -5.22 -4.62 -59.92
C PRO A 384 -4.76 -3.27 -60.44
N VAL A 385 -3.53 -2.90 -60.13
CA VAL A 385 -2.86 -1.76 -60.74
C VAL A 385 -2.83 -2.02 -62.25
N GLU A 386 -3.67 -1.33 -63.02
CA GLU A 386 -3.61 -1.29 -64.44
C GLU A 386 -2.23 -0.70 -64.81
N VAL A 387 -1.31 -1.55 -65.22
CA VAL A 387 -0.02 -1.15 -65.77
C VAL A 387 -0.38 -0.57 -67.15
N LYS A 388 -0.53 0.76 -67.27
CA LYS A 388 -0.52 1.46 -68.53
C LYS A 388 0.83 1.19 -69.18
N ASN A 389 0.81 0.27 -70.10
CA ASN A 389 1.90 0.11 -71.09
C ASN A 389 2.10 1.42 -71.84
N THR A 390 3.12 2.16 -71.45
CA THR A 390 3.69 3.24 -72.29
C THR A 390 4.60 2.60 -73.32
N ALA A 391 4.00 2.10 -74.37
CA ALA A 391 4.70 1.73 -75.60
C ALA A 391 3.92 2.42 -76.76
N GLU A 392 4.29 3.66 -77.06
CA GLU A 392 4.11 4.31 -78.34
C GLU A 392 4.68 5.73 -78.28
N ILE A 393 5.99 5.85 -78.47
CA ILE A 393 6.65 7.00 -79.07
C ILE A 393 7.91 6.45 -79.73
N THR A 394 7.76 6.03 -80.97
CA THR A 394 8.79 6.10 -82.07
C THR A 394 8.10 6.00 -83.41
N ALA A 395 7.84 7.16 -84.01
CA ALA A 395 7.90 7.40 -85.43
C ALA A 395 7.97 8.92 -85.65
#